data_f5fded03eb578fab3cfe45bf1734247f
#
_entry.id   f5fded03eb578fab3cfe45bf1734247f
#
_cell.length_a   1.000
_cell.length_b   1.000
_cell.length_c   1.000
_cell.angle_alpha   90.00
_cell.angle_beta   90.00
_cell.angle_gamma   90.00
#
_symmetry.space_group_name_H-M   'P 1'
#
loop_
_entity.id
_entity.type
_entity.pdbx_description
1 polymer ?
#
loop_
_entity_poly.entity_id
_entity_poly.type
_entity_poly.pdbx_seq_one_letter_code
_entity_poly.pdbx_strand_id
1 'polypeptide(L)'
;MNTSKQQRFDSLYEQNLTNLTLQGKRPATIDAYSRAVRRIAAYFDCCPDNLTTDDLKRYFVDLIASHSWSTVKLDRNGLQFFYRHVFNQNWE
;
A
#
# COMPACT_ATOMS: atom_id res chain seq x y z
N MET A 1 9.95 7.05 10.28
CA MET A 1 11.01 6.17 9.70
C MET A 1 12.35 6.87 9.78
N ASN A 2 13.44 6.12 9.96
CA ASN A 2 14.78 6.70 9.84
C ASN A 2 15.13 6.89 8.35
N THR A 3 16.27 7.53 8.08
CA THR A 3 16.67 7.87 6.70
C THR A 3 16.80 6.64 5.80
N SER A 4 17.41 5.56 6.29
CA SER A 4 17.59 4.33 5.51
C SER A 4 16.24 3.69 5.16
N LYS A 5 15.32 3.63 6.12
CA LYS A 5 13.99 3.08 5.90
C LYS A 5 13.16 3.96 4.98
N GLN A 6 13.33 5.28 5.07
CA GLN A 6 12.66 6.22 4.19
C GLN A 6 13.14 6.04 2.74
N GLN A 7 14.44 5.90 2.53
CA GLN A 7 14.99 5.67 1.20
C GLN A 7 14.49 4.35 0.62
N ARG A 8 14.42 3.30 1.43
CA ARG A 8 13.87 2.02 1.02
C ARG A 8 12.40 2.15 0.63
N PHE A 9 11.61 2.83 1.44
CA PHE A 9 10.21 3.07 1.14
C PHE A 9 10.05 3.85 -0.16
N ASP A 10 10.83 4.89 -0.37
CA ASP A 10 10.77 5.71 -1.59
C ASP A 10 11.07 4.86 -2.82
N SER A 11 12.06 3.97 -2.75
CA SER A 11 12.41 3.05 -3.82
C SER A 11 11.26 2.09 -4.14
N LEU A 12 10.65 1.51 -3.11
CA LEU A 12 9.53 0.59 -3.28
C LEU A 12 8.30 1.31 -3.83
N TYR A 13 8.08 2.54 -3.39
CA TYR A 13 7.00 3.39 -3.87
C TYR A 13 7.16 3.69 -5.37
N GLU A 14 8.39 4.01 -5.80
CA GLU A 14 8.71 4.22 -7.22
C GLU A 14 8.46 2.97 -8.06
N GLN A 15 8.86 1.80 -7.54
CA GLN A 15 8.59 0.54 -8.22
C GLN A 15 7.09 0.30 -8.39
N ASN A 16 6.30 0.64 -7.37
CA ASN A 16 4.85 0.52 -7.44
C ASN A 16 4.27 1.44 -8.52
N LEU A 17 4.71 2.68 -8.58
CA LEU A 17 4.27 3.63 -9.61
C LEU A 17 4.61 3.12 -11.01
N THR A 18 5.81 2.59 -11.19
CA THR A 18 6.24 2.01 -12.46
C THR A 18 5.33 0.84 -12.86
N ASN A 19 5.07 -0.07 -11.93
CA ASN A 19 4.21 -1.23 -12.19
C ASN A 19 2.78 -0.81 -12.52
N LEU A 20 2.24 0.18 -11.83
CA LEU A 20 0.91 0.72 -12.12
C LEU A 20 0.84 1.29 -13.55
N THR A 21 1.86 2.01 -13.95
CA THR A 21 1.95 2.58 -15.29
C THR A 21 2.05 1.48 -16.35
N LEU A 22 2.89 0.48 -16.13
CA LEU A 22 3.09 -0.63 -17.05
C LEU A 22 1.84 -1.50 -17.19
N GLN A 23 1.02 -1.59 -16.15
CA GLN A 23 -0.25 -2.32 -16.21
C GLN A 23 -1.36 -1.52 -16.89
N GLY A 24 -1.06 -0.31 -17.34
CA GLY A 24 -2.04 0.51 -18.05
C GLY A 24 -3.14 1.08 -17.15
N LYS A 25 -2.87 1.24 -15.86
CA LYS A 25 -3.84 1.80 -14.93
C LYS A 25 -4.08 3.28 -15.24
N ARG A 26 -5.32 3.72 -15.02
CA ARG A 26 -5.69 5.13 -15.22
C ARG A 26 -5.04 6.02 -14.16
N PRO A 27 -4.78 7.30 -14.47
CA PRO A 27 -4.18 8.22 -13.49
C PRO A 27 -4.92 8.27 -12.16
N ALA A 28 -6.25 8.25 -12.17
CA ALA A 28 -7.05 8.26 -10.96
C ALA A 28 -6.81 7.00 -10.11
N THR A 29 -6.67 5.84 -10.77
CA THR A 29 -6.38 4.57 -10.08
C THR A 29 -4.96 4.58 -9.52
N ILE A 30 -3.99 5.09 -10.29
CA ILE A 30 -2.61 5.22 -9.83
C ILE A 30 -2.55 6.08 -8.57
N ASP A 31 -3.25 7.21 -8.58
CA ASP A 31 -3.31 8.10 -7.42
C ASP A 31 -3.93 7.41 -6.20
N ALA A 32 -5.06 6.73 -6.39
CA ALA A 32 -5.76 6.05 -5.30
C ALA A 32 -4.91 4.94 -4.68
N TYR A 33 -4.26 4.13 -5.52
CA TYR A 33 -3.42 3.03 -5.05
C TYR A 33 -2.15 3.55 -4.36
N SER A 34 -1.59 4.64 -4.88
CA SER A 34 -0.43 5.27 -4.26
C SER A 34 -0.75 5.86 -2.89
N ARG A 35 -1.93 6.45 -2.74
CA ARG A 35 -2.41 6.95 -1.44
C ARG A 35 -2.57 5.82 -0.43
N ALA A 36 -3.05 4.66 -0.87
CA ALA A 36 -3.20 3.50 0.01
C ALA A 36 -1.84 3.08 0.60
N VAL A 37 -0.81 3.03 -0.23
CA VAL A 37 0.55 2.68 0.21
C VAL A 37 1.08 3.71 1.22
N ARG A 38 0.90 5.00 0.94
CA ARG A 38 1.32 6.06 1.86
C ARG A 38 0.56 6.02 3.18
N ARG A 39 -0.73 5.71 3.11
CA ARG A 39 -1.59 5.65 4.31
C ARG A 39 -1.15 4.55 5.27
N ILE A 40 -0.87 3.35 4.75
CA ILE A 40 -0.45 2.25 5.61
C ILE A 40 0.94 2.50 6.19
N ALA A 41 1.84 3.09 5.41
CA ALA A 41 3.17 3.44 5.90
C ALA A 41 3.09 4.48 7.03
N ALA A 42 2.20 5.45 6.91
CA ALA A 42 1.98 6.45 7.95
C ALA A 42 1.34 5.86 9.20
N TYR A 43 0.40 4.93 9.02
CA TYR A 43 -0.29 4.28 10.13
C TYR A 43 0.69 3.53 11.04
N PHE A 44 1.60 2.77 10.46
CA PHE A 44 2.58 1.99 11.22
C PHE A 44 3.89 2.73 11.45
N ASP A 45 4.07 3.88 10.83
CA ASP A 45 5.32 4.67 10.85
C ASP A 45 6.54 3.81 10.51
N CYS A 46 6.38 2.94 9.51
CA CYS A 46 7.47 2.07 9.05
C CYS A 46 7.25 1.66 7.60
N CYS A 47 8.30 1.10 7.00
CA CYS A 47 8.21 0.57 5.64
C CYS A 47 7.27 -0.65 5.63
N PRO A 48 6.30 -0.70 4.69
CA PRO A 48 5.31 -1.78 4.66
C PRO A 48 5.86 -3.18 4.38
N ASP A 49 7.13 -3.30 4.02
CA ASP A 49 7.73 -4.60 3.70
C ASP A 49 7.87 -5.53 4.91
N ASN A 50 7.78 -4.98 6.13
CA ASN A 50 7.94 -5.75 7.37
C ASN A 50 6.60 -6.10 8.05
N LEU A 51 5.48 -5.79 7.41
CA LEU A 51 4.18 -6.02 8.01
C LEU A 51 3.75 -7.48 7.88
N THR A 52 3.18 -8.02 8.95
CA THR A 52 2.62 -9.37 8.98
C THR A 52 1.15 -9.34 8.53
N THR A 53 0.59 -10.54 8.30
CA THR A 53 -0.84 -10.66 8.01
C THR A 53 -1.69 -10.11 9.14
N ASP A 54 -1.28 -10.34 10.41
CA ASP A 54 -2.00 -9.82 11.57
C ASP A 54 -1.97 -8.29 11.61
N ASP A 55 -0.83 -7.68 11.25
CA ASP A 55 -0.72 -6.22 11.15
C ASP A 55 -1.72 -5.67 10.11
N LEU A 56 -1.80 -6.32 8.96
CA LEU A 56 -2.71 -5.92 7.90
C LEU A 56 -4.18 -6.04 8.33
N LYS A 57 -4.53 -7.12 9.03
CA LYS A 57 -5.88 -7.30 9.55
C LYS A 57 -6.25 -6.18 10.53
N ARG A 58 -5.36 -5.85 11.44
CA ARG A 58 -5.56 -4.77 12.40
C ARG A 58 -5.74 -3.43 11.69
N TYR A 59 -4.92 -3.17 10.69
CA TYR A 59 -5.02 -1.95 9.90
C TYR A 59 -6.40 -1.83 9.25
N PHE A 60 -6.88 -2.90 8.61
CA PHE A 60 -8.17 -2.87 7.92
C PHE A 60 -9.35 -2.77 8.89
N VAL A 61 -9.27 -3.36 10.08
CA VAL A 61 -10.31 -3.18 11.10
C VAL A 61 -10.43 -1.70 11.48
N ASP A 62 -9.30 -1.04 11.72
CA ASP A 62 -9.29 0.38 12.03
C ASP A 62 -9.77 1.24 10.86
N LEU A 63 -9.39 0.86 9.65
CA LEU A 63 -9.79 1.58 8.44
C LEU A 63 -11.31 1.50 8.22
N ILE A 64 -11.90 0.33 8.43
CA ILE A 64 -13.34 0.11 8.32
C ILE A 64 -14.09 0.99 9.32
N ALA A 65 -13.55 1.15 10.52
CA ALA A 65 -14.17 1.96 11.56
C ALA A 65 -14.15 3.46 11.25
N SER A 66 -13.17 3.92 10.45
CA SER A 66 -12.93 5.36 10.24
C SER A 66 -13.22 5.85 8.83
N HIS A 67 -13.43 4.96 7.86
CA HIS A 67 -13.59 5.32 6.45
C HIS A 67 -14.78 4.59 5.83
N SER A 68 -15.26 5.12 4.69
CA SER A 68 -16.33 4.47 3.94
C SER A 68 -15.87 3.15 3.35
N TRP A 69 -16.82 2.27 3.08
CA TRP A 69 -16.52 0.97 2.47
C TRP A 69 -15.82 1.11 1.11
N SER A 70 -16.18 2.13 0.34
CA SER A 70 -15.53 2.40 -0.96
C SER A 70 -14.05 2.69 -0.79
N THR A 71 -13.69 3.49 0.22
CA THR A 71 -12.28 3.79 0.53
C THR A 71 -11.54 2.54 0.96
N VAL A 72 -12.15 1.72 1.81
CA VAL A 72 -11.55 0.46 2.27
C VAL A 72 -11.26 -0.48 1.10
N LYS A 73 -12.22 -0.61 0.18
CA LYS A 73 -12.05 -1.44 -1.02
C LYS A 73 -10.89 -0.95 -1.89
N LEU A 74 -10.81 0.35 -2.12
CA LEU A 74 -9.73 0.92 -2.92
C LEU A 74 -8.37 0.70 -2.26
N ASP A 75 -8.28 0.92 -0.95
CA ASP A 75 -7.04 0.71 -0.22
C ASP A 75 -6.63 -0.76 -0.23
N ARG A 76 -7.59 -1.67 -0.06
CA ARG A 76 -7.33 -3.10 -0.14
C ARG A 76 -6.76 -3.49 -1.51
N ASN A 77 -7.40 -3.03 -2.57
CA ASN A 77 -6.96 -3.33 -3.94
C ASN A 77 -5.57 -2.74 -4.20
N GLY A 78 -5.33 -1.52 -3.75
CA GLY A 78 -4.04 -0.86 -3.91
C GLY A 78 -2.92 -1.57 -3.17
N LEU A 79 -3.16 -1.97 -1.93
CA LEU A 79 -2.17 -2.70 -1.13
C LEU A 79 -1.93 -4.10 -1.68
N GLN A 80 -2.98 -4.78 -2.14
CA GLN A 80 -2.85 -6.08 -2.78
C GLN A 80 -1.97 -6.01 -4.02
N PHE A 81 -2.18 -4.98 -4.84
CA PHE A 81 -1.34 -4.72 -6.01
C PHE A 81 0.11 -4.49 -5.61
N PHE A 82 0.33 -3.64 -4.60
CA PHE A 82 1.67 -3.30 -4.12
C PHE A 82 2.43 -4.54 -3.67
N TYR A 83 1.84 -5.36 -2.80
CA TYR A 83 2.51 -6.54 -2.29
C TYR A 83 2.75 -7.57 -3.38
N ARG A 84 1.81 -7.72 -4.31
CA ARG A 84 1.93 -8.70 -5.39
C ARG A 84 3.03 -8.32 -6.38
N HIS A 85 3.08 -7.07 -6.80
CA HIS A 85 3.97 -6.64 -7.89
C HIS A 85 5.33 -6.15 -7.41
N VAL A 86 5.44 -5.65 -6.19
CA VAL A 86 6.71 -5.18 -5.64
C VAL A 86 7.42 -6.28 -4.88
N PHE A 87 6.68 -7.05 -4.06
CA PHE A 87 7.26 -8.10 -3.23
C PHE A 87 7.00 -9.51 -3.74
N ASN A 88 6.23 -9.65 -4.79
CA ASN A 88 5.81 -10.95 -5.33
C ASN A 88 5.12 -11.82 -4.26
N GLN A 89 4.36 -11.19 -3.40
CA GLN A 89 3.60 -11.86 -2.34
C GLN A 89 2.13 -11.91 -2.68
N ASN A 90 1.52 -13.04 -2.35
CA ASN A 90 0.11 -13.28 -2.53
C ASN A 90 -0.52 -13.32 -1.14
N TRP A 91 -1.30 -12.29 -0.77
CA TRP A 91 -1.98 -12.35 0.53
C TRP A 91 -3.46 -12.46 0.39
N GLU A 92 -3.92 -13.48 1.04
CA GLU A 92 -5.33 -13.69 1.25
C GLU A 92 -5.58 -14.10 2.67
#